data_cab5926762fa2133d2eab846586ac93d
#
_entry.id   cab5926762fa2133d2eab846586ac93d
#
_cell.length_a   1.000
_cell.length_b   1.000
_cell.length_c   1.000
_cell.angle_alpha   90.00
_cell.angle_beta   90.00
_cell.angle_gamma   90.00
#
_symmetry.space_group_name_H-M   'P 1'
#
loop_
_entity.id
_entity.type
_entity.pdbx_description
1 polymer ?
#
loop_
_entity_poly.entity_id
_entity_poly.type
_entity_poly.pdbx_seq_one_letter_code
_entity_poly.pdbx_strand_id
1 'polypeptide(L)'
;VNLGGKVKVRIGIDVGGTFTDAVAIDNDTYEIIGTVKTPTTHTAEAGVAAGIVQVLHGVMEQHNIKPEDVVFIAHGTTQATNALLEGDVAQVGIVTLGSGLQGAKSKSDTNVGDIELAAGKFLRTKNAFVDTSSDVEAGIKSAIEQLFSDGSTSYVAAEAFSVDDPTNENAVIAECSDRELPATATNDISKLYGLAIRTRTAVVNASIMPKMLEAANMTDKSIREAGIESPLMVMRCDGGVMTVDEVRHRPILTILSGPAAGVAGALMYEKLTDGLFFEVGGT
;
A
#
# COMPACT_ATOMS: atom_id res chain seq x y z
N VAL A 1 14.90 35.30 -19.58
CA VAL A 1 16.34 35.37 -19.35
C VAL A 1 16.65 34.40 -18.24
N ASN A 2 17.05 33.19 -18.62
CA ASN A 2 17.36 32.09 -17.69
C ASN A 2 18.76 32.39 -17.11
N LEU A 3 18.84 32.92 -15.92
CA LEU A 3 20.06 33.09 -15.13
C LEU A 3 20.42 31.73 -14.51
N GLY A 4 20.99 30.81 -15.30
CA GLY A 4 21.86 29.69 -14.85
C GLY A 4 21.55 28.95 -13.55
N GLY A 5 20.33 28.98 -13.02
CA GLY A 5 19.92 28.19 -11.89
C GLY A 5 19.67 26.73 -12.30
N LYS A 6 20.17 25.77 -11.53
CA LYS A 6 19.82 24.35 -11.73
C LYS A 6 18.31 24.23 -11.67
N VAL A 7 17.70 23.69 -12.72
CA VAL A 7 16.26 23.41 -12.75
C VAL A 7 16.01 22.26 -11.77
N LYS A 8 15.17 22.49 -10.77
CA LYS A 8 14.69 21.44 -9.88
C LYS A 8 13.51 20.75 -10.53
N VAL A 9 13.50 19.43 -10.53
CA VAL A 9 12.53 18.63 -11.27
C VAL A 9 11.72 17.76 -10.31
N ARG A 10 10.42 17.68 -10.56
CA ARG A 10 9.54 16.66 -9.98
C ARG A 10 9.24 15.63 -11.05
N ILE A 11 9.24 14.35 -10.67
CA ILE A 11 8.87 13.25 -11.58
C ILE A 11 7.65 12.54 -11.01
N GLY A 12 6.60 12.43 -11.81
CA GLY A 12 5.44 11.56 -11.56
C GLY A 12 5.55 10.32 -12.42
N ILE A 13 5.28 9.15 -11.84
CA ILE A 13 5.22 7.87 -12.55
C ILE A 13 3.84 7.27 -12.29
N ASP A 14 3.14 6.86 -13.35
CA ASP A 14 1.90 6.10 -13.24
C ASP A 14 2.09 4.71 -13.86
N VAL A 15 1.81 3.67 -13.05
CA VAL A 15 1.85 2.28 -13.49
C VAL A 15 0.44 1.76 -13.65
N GLY A 16 -0.06 1.86 -14.87
CA GLY A 16 -1.33 1.28 -15.26
C GLY A 16 -1.22 -0.20 -15.65
N GLY A 17 -2.36 -0.84 -15.90
CA GLY A 17 -2.40 -2.23 -16.35
C GLY A 17 -1.78 -2.45 -17.74
N THR A 18 -1.80 -1.45 -18.62
CA THR A 18 -1.34 -1.56 -20.02
C THR A 18 -0.06 -0.77 -20.28
N PHE A 19 0.05 0.43 -19.75
CA PHE A 19 1.18 1.33 -19.95
C PHE A 19 1.70 1.86 -18.61
N THR A 20 2.99 2.14 -18.61
CA THR A 20 3.68 2.90 -17.56
C THR A 20 4.08 4.24 -18.16
N ASP A 21 3.66 5.31 -17.52
CA ASP A 21 3.88 6.69 -17.94
C ASP A 21 4.78 7.41 -16.93
N ALA A 22 5.68 8.28 -17.43
CA ALA A 22 6.42 9.22 -16.59
C ALA A 22 6.27 10.64 -17.13
N VAL A 23 6.15 11.60 -16.22
CA VAL A 23 6.12 13.03 -16.51
C VAL A 23 7.14 13.74 -15.63
N ALA A 24 7.97 14.58 -16.24
CA ALA A 24 8.85 15.51 -15.54
C ALA A 24 8.28 16.93 -15.61
N ILE A 25 8.21 17.61 -14.49
CA ILE A 25 7.76 18.98 -14.38
C ILE A 25 8.80 19.84 -13.65
N ASP A 26 8.89 21.10 -14.03
CA ASP A 26 9.68 22.09 -13.30
C ASP A 26 9.08 22.31 -11.90
N ASN A 27 9.91 22.24 -10.86
CA ASN A 27 9.44 22.36 -9.47
C ASN A 27 8.87 23.74 -9.13
N ASP A 28 9.34 24.79 -9.79
CA ASP A 28 9.04 26.17 -9.44
C ASP A 28 7.89 26.73 -10.31
N THR A 29 7.84 26.36 -11.59
CA THR A 29 6.83 26.85 -12.54
C THR A 29 5.67 25.89 -12.73
N TYR A 30 5.86 24.61 -12.40
CA TYR A 30 4.94 23.49 -12.66
C TYR A 30 4.70 23.23 -14.17
N GLU A 31 5.54 23.77 -15.05
CA GLU A 31 5.48 23.48 -16.48
C GLU A 31 5.99 22.07 -16.77
N ILE A 32 5.36 21.40 -17.74
CA ILE A 32 5.78 20.07 -18.18
C ILE A 32 7.09 20.20 -18.97
N ILE A 33 8.14 19.57 -18.47
CA ILE A 33 9.44 19.47 -19.17
C ILE A 33 9.38 18.38 -20.24
N GLY A 34 8.77 17.23 -19.90
CA GLY A 34 8.61 16.15 -20.86
C GLY A 34 7.88 14.93 -20.29
N THR A 35 7.53 14.01 -21.19
CA THR A 35 6.80 12.79 -20.87
C THR A 35 7.39 11.59 -21.60
N VAL A 36 7.36 10.41 -20.96
CA VAL A 36 7.73 9.14 -21.59
C VAL A 36 6.67 8.09 -21.24
N LYS A 37 6.34 7.25 -22.20
CA LYS A 37 5.36 6.18 -22.07
C LYS A 37 5.92 4.88 -22.61
N THR A 38 5.77 3.77 -21.86
CA THR A 38 6.16 2.42 -22.29
C THR A 38 5.07 1.40 -21.94
N PRO A 39 4.99 0.25 -22.61
CA PRO A 39 4.13 -0.85 -22.17
C PRO A 39 4.50 -1.31 -20.76
N THR A 40 3.51 -1.62 -19.91
CA THR A 40 3.76 -2.15 -18.57
C THR A 40 4.37 -3.54 -18.63
N THR A 41 5.45 -3.77 -17.89
CA THR A 41 6.24 -5.00 -17.92
C THR A 41 5.78 -6.00 -16.84
N HIS A 42 4.63 -6.68 -17.06
CA HIS A 42 4.11 -7.68 -16.11
C HIS A 42 4.92 -8.98 -16.08
N THR A 43 5.55 -9.37 -17.21
CA THR A 43 6.25 -10.63 -17.40
C THR A 43 7.77 -10.52 -17.24
N ALA A 44 8.31 -9.36 -16.97
CA ALA A 44 9.74 -9.19 -16.72
C ALA A 44 10.13 -9.79 -15.36
N GLU A 45 11.38 -10.27 -15.23
CA GLU A 45 11.92 -10.81 -13.97
C GLU A 45 11.78 -9.81 -12.80
N ALA A 46 11.97 -8.50 -13.08
CA ALA A 46 11.73 -7.42 -12.12
C ALA A 46 10.26 -6.92 -12.13
N GLY A 47 9.33 -7.62 -12.77
CA GLY A 47 7.92 -7.24 -12.82
C GLY A 47 7.72 -5.81 -13.35
N VAL A 48 6.80 -5.08 -12.71
CA VAL A 48 6.48 -3.68 -13.08
C VAL A 48 7.62 -2.69 -12.77
N ALA A 49 8.56 -3.04 -11.87
CA ALA A 49 9.71 -2.18 -11.56
C ALA A 49 10.62 -1.96 -12.79
N ALA A 50 10.71 -2.94 -13.71
CA ALA A 50 11.43 -2.77 -14.96
C ALA A 50 10.86 -1.64 -15.83
N GLY A 51 9.53 -1.56 -15.93
CA GLY A 51 8.85 -0.46 -16.65
C GLY A 51 9.09 0.90 -15.99
N ILE A 52 9.08 0.95 -14.66
CA ILE A 52 9.38 2.16 -13.89
C ILE A 52 10.79 2.67 -14.20
N VAL A 53 11.80 1.78 -14.13
CA VAL A 53 13.19 2.13 -14.49
C VAL A 53 13.28 2.64 -15.91
N GLN A 54 12.61 1.97 -16.86
CA GLN A 54 12.65 2.34 -18.28
C GLN A 54 12.07 3.74 -18.52
N VAL A 55 10.89 4.07 -17.97
CA VAL A 55 10.30 5.40 -18.15
C VAL A 55 11.10 6.48 -17.42
N LEU A 56 11.66 6.16 -16.25
CA LEU A 56 12.48 7.07 -15.47
C LEU A 56 13.77 7.45 -16.23
N HIS A 57 14.53 6.46 -16.67
CA HIS A 57 15.72 6.69 -17.50
C HIS A 57 15.34 7.43 -18.80
N GLY A 58 14.26 7.00 -19.46
CA GLY A 58 13.82 7.64 -20.70
C GLY A 58 13.52 9.12 -20.54
N VAL A 59 12.78 9.53 -19.49
CA VAL A 59 12.46 10.95 -19.27
C VAL A 59 13.69 11.76 -18.86
N MET A 60 14.60 11.17 -18.08
CA MET A 60 15.83 11.83 -17.66
C MET A 60 16.80 12.04 -18.83
N GLU A 61 17.03 11.00 -19.66
CA GLU A 61 17.93 11.07 -20.82
C GLU A 61 17.40 12.01 -21.91
N GLN A 62 16.10 11.89 -22.28
CA GLN A 62 15.51 12.71 -23.33
C GLN A 62 15.50 14.21 -23.02
N HIS A 63 15.44 14.56 -21.73
CA HIS A 63 15.34 15.96 -21.30
C HIS A 63 16.59 16.46 -20.55
N ASN A 64 17.69 15.69 -20.56
CA ASN A 64 18.96 16.00 -19.88
C ASN A 64 18.79 16.32 -18.38
N ILE A 65 17.90 15.60 -17.70
CA ILE A 65 17.65 15.71 -16.27
C ILE A 65 18.68 14.84 -15.54
N LYS A 66 19.41 15.42 -14.60
CA LYS A 66 20.38 14.70 -13.79
C LYS A 66 19.70 14.18 -12.52
N PRO A 67 20.16 13.05 -11.95
CA PRO A 67 19.61 12.52 -10.68
C PRO A 67 19.57 13.54 -9.54
N GLU A 68 20.63 14.36 -9.42
CA GLU A 68 20.73 15.41 -8.40
C GLU A 68 19.76 16.59 -8.59
N ASP A 69 19.14 16.73 -9.77
CA ASP A 69 18.14 17.76 -10.05
C ASP A 69 16.73 17.32 -9.66
N VAL A 70 16.52 16.01 -9.43
CA VAL A 70 15.22 15.44 -9.03
C VAL A 70 15.01 15.67 -7.55
N VAL A 71 14.08 16.53 -7.17
CA VAL A 71 13.77 16.89 -5.79
C VAL A 71 12.53 16.20 -5.24
N PHE A 72 11.72 15.60 -6.11
CA PHE A 72 10.52 14.88 -5.71
C PHE A 72 10.19 13.82 -6.77
N ILE A 73 9.84 12.64 -6.31
CA ILE A 73 9.35 11.56 -7.17
C ILE A 73 8.11 10.93 -6.53
N ALA A 74 7.03 10.81 -7.31
CA ALA A 74 5.80 10.17 -6.88
C ALA A 74 5.40 9.06 -7.85
N HIS A 75 4.87 7.99 -7.28
CA HIS A 75 4.46 6.80 -8.00
C HIS A 75 2.98 6.50 -7.74
N GLY A 76 2.19 6.44 -8.81
CA GLY A 76 0.84 5.87 -8.83
C GLY A 76 0.89 4.38 -9.17
N THR A 77 0.04 3.56 -8.55
CA THR A 77 0.01 2.12 -8.82
C THR A 77 -1.40 1.56 -8.77
N THR A 78 -1.71 0.66 -9.68
CA THR A 78 -2.97 -0.12 -9.68
C THR A 78 -2.81 -1.50 -9.05
N GLN A 79 -1.61 -1.85 -8.55
CA GLN A 79 -1.29 -3.21 -8.09
C GLN A 79 -2.19 -3.70 -6.95
N ALA A 80 -2.47 -2.85 -5.95
CA ALA A 80 -3.36 -3.22 -4.84
C ALA A 80 -4.78 -3.51 -5.32
N THR A 81 -5.30 -2.66 -6.22
CA THR A 81 -6.64 -2.84 -6.81
C THR A 81 -6.69 -4.11 -7.65
N ASN A 82 -5.69 -4.34 -8.50
CA ASN A 82 -5.61 -5.53 -9.34
C ASN A 82 -5.50 -6.81 -8.50
N ALA A 83 -4.67 -6.82 -7.46
CA ALA A 83 -4.54 -7.95 -6.55
C ALA A 83 -5.89 -8.38 -5.95
N LEU A 84 -6.70 -7.40 -5.53
CA LEU A 84 -8.04 -7.68 -5.01
C LEU A 84 -8.99 -8.21 -6.10
N LEU A 85 -9.03 -7.57 -7.27
CA LEU A 85 -9.92 -7.97 -8.37
C LEU A 85 -9.56 -9.34 -8.94
N GLU A 86 -8.28 -9.68 -9.00
CA GLU A 86 -7.78 -10.96 -9.48
C GLU A 86 -7.85 -12.07 -8.42
N GLY A 87 -8.04 -11.70 -7.14
CA GLY A 87 -7.99 -12.63 -6.00
C GLY A 87 -6.58 -13.11 -5.70
N ASP A 88 -5.56 -12.38 -6.16
CA ASP A 88 -4.14 -12.64 -5.90
C ASP A 88 -3.73 -11.98 -4.56
N VAL A 89 -4.26 -12.54 -3.49
CA VAL A 89 -4.16 -12.03 -2.13
C VAL A 89 -3.72 -13.11 -1.15
N ALA A 90 -3.06 -12.70 -0.07
CA ALA A 90 -2.65 -13.61 1.00
C ALA A 90 -3.87 -14.16 1.77
N GLN A 91 -3.77 -15.40 2.25
CA GLN A 91 -4.68 -15.90 3.28
C GLN A 91 -4.32 -15.23 4.61
N VAL A 92 -5.33 -14.70 5.30
CA VAL A 92 -5.13 -13.89 6.50
C VAL A 92 -5.49 -14.67 7.76
N GLY A 93 -4.54 -14.74 8.70
CA GLY A 93 -4.73 -15.23 10.05
C GLY A 93 -5.11 -14.08 11.00
N ILE A 94 -6.22 -14.21 11.72
CA ILE A 94 -6.69 -13.20 12.66
C ILE A 94 -6.42 -13.71 14.09
N VAL A 95 -5.54 -13.02 14.80
CA VAL A 95 -5.28 -13.23 16.22
C VAL A 95 -6.24 -12.32 16.99
N THR A 96 -7.30 -12.92 17.52
CA THR A 96 -8.29 -12.22 18.34
C THR A 96 -7.89 -12.28 19.80
N LEU A 97 -7.84 -11.12 20.46
CA LEU A 97 -7.48 -11.02 21.87
C LEU A 97 -8.66 -10.52 22.71
N GLY A 98 -8.72 -11.01 23.96
CA GLY A 98 -9.73 -10.58 24.92
C GLY A 98 -9.97 -11.61 26.01
N SER A 99 -10.76 -11.26 27.03
CA SER A 99 -11.10 -12.13 28.16
C SER A 99 -12.56 -12.00 28.55
N GLY A 100 -13.08 -13.00 29.27
CA GLY A 100 -14.44 -13.01 29.80
C GLY A 100 -15.52 -12.76 28.76
N LEU A 101 -16.55 -11.98 29.11
CA LEU A 101 -17.67 -11.66 28.21
C LEU A 101 -17.22 -10.79 27.02
N GLN A 102 -16.24 -9.90 27.24
CA GLN A 102 -15.68 -9.07 26.17
C GLN A 102 -14.92 -9.94 25.16
N GLY A 103 -14.16 -10.93 25.63
CA GLY A 103 -13.49 -11.90 24.76
C GLY A 103 -14.45 -12.71 23.91
N ALA A 104 -15.58 -13.15 24.48
CA ALA A 104 -16.63 -13.84 23.72
C ALA A 104 -17.23 -12.94 22.62
N LYS A 105 -17.45 -11.65 22.92
CA LYS A 105 -17.91 -10.67 21.94
C LYS A 105 -16.84 -10.42 20.86
N SER A 106 -15.56 -10.28 21.25
CA SER A 106 -14.45 -10.11 20.31
C SER A 106 -14.35 -11.26 19.31
N LYS A 107 -14.51 -12.53 19.77
CA LYS A 107 -14.57 -13.68 18.85
C LYS A 107 -15.65 -13.57 17.80
N SER A 108 -16.83 -13.06 18.18
CA SER A 108 -17.93 -12.85 17.24
C SER A 108 -17.64 -11.70 16.25
N ASP A 109 -17.15 -10.58 16.78
CA ASP A 109 -16.90 -9.36 15.98
C ASP A 109 -15.74 -9.54 14.97
N THR A 110 -14.75 -10.40 15.29
CA THR A 110 -13.59 -10.66 14.43
C THR A 110 -13.78 -11.85 13.50
N ASN A 111 -14.86 -12.60 13.62
CA ASN A 111 -15.19 -13.69 12.71
C ASN A 111 -15.78 -13.12 11.41
N VAL A 112 -14.92 -12.59 10.55
CA VAL A 112 -15.34 -11.97 9.28
C VAL A 112 -15.66 -12.96 8.18
N GLY A 113 -15.27 -14.24 8.36
CA GLY A 113 -15.41 -15.27 7.33
C GLY A 113 -14.60 -14.97 6.06
N ASP A 114 -14.85 -15.73 5.00
CA ASP A 114 -14.26 -15.46 3.70
C ASP A 114 -14.96 -14.27 3.06
N ILE A 115 -14.17 -13.37 2.46
CA ILE A 115 -14.67 -12.14 1.81
C ILE A 115 -14.63 -12.36 0.29
N GLU A 116 -15.77 -12.27 -0.38
CA GLU A 116 -15.82 -12.25 -1.83
C GLU A 116 -15.34 -10.89 -2.35
N LEU A 117 -14.23 -10.89 -3.10
CA LEU A 117 -13.59 -9.70 -3.65
C LEU A 117 -14.11 -9.37 -5.06
N ALA A 118 -14.32 -10.42 -5.85
CA ALA A 118 -14.91 -10.40 -7.18
C ALA A 118 -15.59 -11.75 -7.43
N ALA A 119 -16.34 -11.87 -8.51
CA ALA A 119 -17.10 -13.09 -8.81
C ALA A 119 -16.20 -14.35 -8.75
N GLY A 120 -16.46 -15.20 -7.75
CA GLY A 120 -15.70 -16.43 -7.50
C GLY A 120 -14.27 -16.25 -6.96
N LYS A 121 -13.89 -15.04 -6.57
CA LYS A 121 -12.59 -14.70 -5.97
C LYS A 121 -12.77 -14.37 -4.50
N PHE A 122 -12.10 -15.10 -3.63
CA PHE A 122 -12.28 -14.99 -2.18
C PHE A 122 -10.96 -14.69 -1.48
N LEU A 123 -11.00 -13.73 -0.57
CA LEU A 123 -10.00 -13.56 0.47
C LEU A 123 -10.34 -14.54 1.60
N ARG A 124 -9.43 -15.47 1.86
CA ARG A 124 -9.60 -16.50 2.88
C ARG A 124 -9.13 -16.01 4.23
N THR A 125 -9.90 -16.31 5.29
CA THR A 125 -9.52 -15.96 6.66
C THR A 125 -9.51 -17.16 7.57
N LYS A 126 -8.65 -17.13 8.59
CA LYS A 126 -8.59 -18.07 9.72
C LYS A 126 -8.52 -17.29 11.02
N ASN A 127 -9.10 -17.82 12.10
CA ASN A 127 -9.11 -17.14 13.39
C ASN A 127 -8.48 -18.03 14.46
N ALA A 128 -7.64 -17.43 15.31
CA ALA A 128 -7.19 -17.97 16.57
C ALA A 128 -7.52 -16.99 17.70
N PHE A 129 -7.80 -17.49 18.88
CA PHE A 129 -8.15 -16.67 20.04
C PHE A 129 -7.12 -16.81 21.15
N VAL A 130 -6.74 -15.66 21.71
CA VAL A 130 -5.85 -15.55 22.88
C VAL A 130 -6.64 -14.99 24.06
N ASP A 131 -6.69 -15.73 25.14
CA ASP A 131 -7.30 -15.28 26.39
C ASP A 131 -6.33 -14.36 27.15
N THR A 132 -6.68 -13.07 27.24
CA THR A 132 -5.84 -12.05 27.88
C THR A 132 -5.84 -12.15 29.42
N SER A 133 -6.62 -13.04 30.01
CA SER A 133 -6.57 -13.33 31.45
C SER A 133 -5.52 -14.38 31.85
N SER A 134 -4.85 -15.00 30.88
CA SER A 134 -3.80 -15.99 31.05
C SER A 134 -2.44 -15.46 30.53
N ASP A 135 -1.50 -16.38 30.28
CA ASP A 135 -0.20 -16.02 29.67
C ASP A 135 -0.39 -15.57 28.22
N VAL A 136 -0.47 -14.25 28.04
CA VAL A 136 -0.74 -13.64 26.73
C VAL A 136 0.39 -13.92 25.74
N GLU A 137 1.64 -13.88 26.18
CA GLU A 137 2.79 -14.09 25.30
C GLU A 137 2.83 -15.52 24.74
N ALA A 138 2.66 -16.53 25.61
CA ALA A 138 2.57 -17.90 25.17
C ALA A 138 1.34 -18.16 24.28
N GLY A 139 0.21 -17.50 24.60
CA GLY A 139 -1.02 -17.54 23.79
C GLY A 139 -0.82 -17.00 22.39
N ILE A 140 -0.14 -15.85 22.24
CA ILE A 140 0.17 -15.23 20.94
C ILE A 140 1.05 -16.15 20.10
N LYS A 141 2.13 -16.69 20.67
CA LYS A 141 3.03 -17.61 19.96
C LYS A 141 2.27 -18.83 19.43
N SER A 142 1.46 -19.46 20.29
CA SER A 142 0.63 -20.61 19.90
C SER A 142 -0.39 -20.28 18.82
N ALA A 143 -1.05 -19.12 18.91
CA ALA A 143 -2.03 -18.68 17.93
C ALA A 143 -1.40 -18.45 16.55
N ILE A 144 -0.22 -17.80 16.49
CA ILE A 144 0.51 -17.57 15.23
C ILE A 144 0.97 -18.90 14.62
N GLU A 145 1.48 -19.85 15.43
CA GLU A 145 1.89 -21.17 14.96
C GLU A 145 0.71 -21.98 14.39
N GLN A 146 -0.44 -21.93 15.06
CA GLN A 146 -1.66 -22.55 14.57
C GLN A 146 -2.07 -21.95 13.21
N LEU A 147 -2.17 -20.61 13.13
CA LEU A 147 -2.57 -19.91 11.90
C LEU A 147 -1.60 -20.15 10.75
N PHE A 148 -0.31 -20.21 11.04
CA PHE A 148 0.72 -20.55 10.06
C PHE A 148 0.53 -21.99 9.53
N SER A 149 0.27 -22.94 10.42
CA SER A 149 -0.02 -24.34 10.05
C SER A 149 -1.31 -24.46 9.23
N ASP A 150 -2.27 -23.57 9.45
CA ASP A 150 -3.53 -23.47 8.68
C ASP A 150 -3.36 -22.76 7.34
N GLY A 151 -2.12 -22.36 6.98
CA GLY A 151 -1.76 -21.76 5.69
C GLY A 151 -1.90 -20.24 5.63
N SER A 152 -2.01 -19.55 6.76
CA SER A 152 -1.99 -18.07 6.78
C SER A 152 -0.59 -17.55 6.48
N THR A 153 -0.50 -16.54 5.62
CA THR A 153 0.75 -15.91 5.18
C THR A 153 0.82 -14.42 5.53
N SER A 154 -0.26 -13.87 6.07
CA SER A 154 -0.31 -12.51 6.63
C SER A 154 -1.24 -12.50 7.84
N TYR A 155 -1.06 -11.57 8.77
CA TYR A 155 -1.70 -11.62 10.07
C TYR A 155 -2.39 -10.32 10.44
N VAL A 156 -3.45 -10.43 11.25
CA VAL A 156 -4.17 -9.32 11.86
C VAL A 156 -4.23 -9.51 13.35
N ALA A 157 -3.80 -8.52 14.12
CA ALA A 157 -4.05 -8.43 15.55
C ALA A 157 -5.35 -7.65 15.79
N ALA A 158 -6.27 -8.21 16.58
CA ALA A 158 -7.59 -7.64 16.79
C ALA A 158 -8.06 -7.74 18.25
N GLU A 159 -8.19 -6.60 18.92
CA GLU A 159 -8.69 -6.48 20.29
C GLU A 159 -9.73 -5.36 20.41
N ALA A 160 -10.73 -5.57 21.26
CA ALA A 160 -11.66 -4.51 21.62
C ALA A 160 -10.91 -3.41 22.41
N PHE A 161 -11.23 -2.15 22.12
CA PHE A 161 -10.63 -0.97 22.78
C PHE A 161 -9.11 -0.79 22.57
N SER A 162 -8.49 -1.52 21.65
CA SER A 162 -7.07 -1.34 21.31
C SER A 162 -6.73 0.05 20.78
N VAL A 163 -7.73 0.86 20.46
CA VAL A 163 -7.54 2.29 20.14
C VAL A 163 -7.14 3.13 21.35
N ASP A 164 -7.48 2.66 22.57
CA ASP A 164 -7.12 3.30 23.83
C ASP A 164 -5.87 2.65 24.44
N ASP A 165 -5.77 1.30 24.35
CA ASP A 165 -4.61 0.55 24.82
C ASP A 165 -4.21 -0.52 23.79
N PRO A 166 -3.22 -0.25 22.93
CA PRO A 166 -2.77 -1.15 21.88
C PRO A 166 -1.77 -2.22 22.34
N THR A 167 -1.50 -2.36 23.64
CA THR A 167 -0.41 -3.19 24.18
C THR A 167 -0.43 -4.61 23.64
N ASN A 168 -1.58 -5.28 23.67
CA ASN A 168 -1.70 -6.67 23.24
C ASN A 168 -1.63 -6.80 21.70
N GLU A 169 -2.25 -5.89 20.94
CA GLU A 169 -2.10 -5.89 19.48
C GLU A 169 -0.63 -5.67 19.07
N ASN A 170 0.07 -4.75 19.75
CA ASN A 170 1.49 -4.50 19.50
C ASN A 170 2.36 -5.74 19.84
N ALA A 171 2.01 -6.51 20.86
CA ALA A 171 2.71 -7.76 21.16
C ALA A 171 2.57 -8.80 20.03
N VAL A 172 1.39 -8.89 19.40
CA VAL A 172 1.21 -9.74 18.19
C VAL A 172 2.06 -9.22 17.03
N ILE A 173 2.08 -7.90 16.80
CA ILE A 173 2.90 -7.31 15.73
C ILE A 173 4.39 -7.59 15.97
N ALA A 174 4.87 -7.44 17.21
CA ALA A 174 6.26 -7.74 17.57
C ALA A 174 6.62 -9.20 17.28
N GLU A 175 5.80 -10.17 17.74
CA GLU A 175 6.02 -11.59 17.49
C GLU A 175 6.00 -11.95 16.00
N CYS A 176 5.10 -11.32 15.22
CA CYS A 176 5.10 -11.47 13.75
C CYS A 176 6.37 -10.88 13.12
N SER A 177 6.82 -9.71 13.58
CA SER A 177 8.05 -9.05 13.11
C SER A 177 9.28 -9.90 13.35
N ASP A 178 9.42 -10.50 14.53
CA ASP A 178 10.53 -11.38 14.89
C ASP A 178 10.60 -12.64 13.99
N ARG A 179 9.48 -13.00 13.38
CA ARG A 179 9.36 -14.12 12.42
C ARG A 179 9.33 -13.68 10.96
N GLU A 180 9.55 -12.41 10.68
CA GLU A 180 9.47 -11.81 9.34
C GLU A 180 8.09 -12.03 8.64
N LEU A 181 7.01 -12.09 9.42
CA LEU A 181 5.64 -12.29 8.95
C LEU A 181 4.92 -10.95 8.80
N PRO A 182 4.29 -10.68 7.64
CA PRO A 182 3.50 -9.48 7.45
C PRO A 182 2.31 -9.43 8.42
N ALA A 183 2.15 -8.33 9.14
CA ALA A 183 1.07 -8.20 10.12
C ALA A 183 0.53 -6.76 10.22
N THR A 184 -0.73 -6.65 10.61
CA THR A 184 -1.46 -5.39 10.77
C THR A 184 -2.22 -5.40 12.09
N ALA A 185 -2.06 -4.34 12.90
CA ALA A 185 -2.90 -4.11 14.07
C ALA A 185 -4.18 -3.34 13.68
N THR A 186 -5.33 -3.74 14.24
CA THR A 186 -6.59 -3.06 13.90
C THR A 186 -6.61 -1.60 14.34
N ASN A 187 -5.94 -1.27 15.44
CA ASN A 187 -5.82 0.10 15.95
C ASN A 187 -5.02 1.03 15.02
N ASP A 188 -4.07 0.49 14.22
CA ASP A 188 -3.27 1.27 13.27
C ASP A 188 -4.04 1.60 12.00
N ILE A 189 -4.95 0.71 11.60
CA ILE A 189 -5.76 0.93 10.39
C ILE A 189 -6.84 1.98 10.61
N SER A 190 -7.48 1.96 11.77
CA SER A 190 -8.56 2.89 12.08
C SER A 190 -8.65 3.16 13.58
N LYS A 191 -8.92 4.39 13.95
CA LYS A 191 -9.17 4.79 15.35
C LYS A 191 -10.66 4.72 15.74
N LEU A 192 -11.48 4.01 14.96
CA LEU A 192 -12.89 3.76 15.28
C LEU A 192 -13.01 2.65 16.33
N TYR A 193 -14.01 2.76 17.23
CA TYR A 193 -14.25 1.74 18.28
C TYR A 193 -14.87 0.42 17.74
N GLY A 194 -15.49 0.44 16.56
CA GLY A 194 -16.15 -0.71 15.95
C GLY A 194 -15.17 -1.84 15.57
N LEU A 195 -14.94 -2.82 16.44
CA LEU A 195 -13.97 -3.91 16.23
C LEU A 195 -14.23 -4.67 14.93
N ALA A 196 -15.48 -5.01 14.62
CA ALA A 196 -15.81 -5.74 13.40
C ALA A 196 -15.42 -4.99 12.13
N ILE A 197 -15.62 -3.66 12.09
CA ILE A 197 -15.26 -2.81 10.94
C ILE A 197 -13.75 -2.70 10.84
N ARG A 198 -13.05 -2.43 11.96
CA ARG A 198 -11.58 -2.36 11.98
C ARG A 198 -10.96 -3.67 11.51
N THR A 199 -11.47 -4.81 12.00
CA THR A 199 -10.97 -6.14 11.62
C THR A 199 -11.12 -6.39 10.13
N ARG A 200 -12.28 -6.08 9.54
CA ARG A 200 -12.50 -6.24 8.08
C ARG A 200 -11.51 -5.39 7.28
N THR A 201 -11.33 -4.13 7.67
CA THR A 201 -10.37 -3.24 7.00
C THR A 201 -8.93 -3.74 7.15
N ALA A 202 -8.54 -4.18 8.35
CA ALA A 202 -7.22 -4.75 8.61
C ALA A 202 -6.98 -6.06 7.83
N VAL A 203 -8.00 -6.90 7.67
CA VAL A 203 -7.93 -8.13 6.86
C VAL A 203 -7.67 -7.81 5.40
N VAL A 204 -8.37 -6.82 4.82
CA VAL A 204 -8.09 -6.38 3.44
C VAL A 204 -6.67 -5.81 3.33
N ASN A 205 -6.24 -4.98 4.29
CA ASN A 205 -4.88 -4.45 4.32
C ASN A 205 -3.83 -5.57 4.36
N ALA A 206 -3.96 -6.50 5.30
CA ALA A 206 -3.06 -7.62 5.49
C ALA A 206 -2.99 -8.52 4.24
N SER A 207 -4.11 -8.71 3.55
CA SER A 207 -4.18 -9.59 2.39
C SER A 207 -3.34 -9.12 1.19
N ILE A 208 -3.14 -7.82 1.04
CA ILE A 208 -2.33 -7.23 -0.05
C ILE A 208 -0.91 -6.87 0.39
N MET A 209 -0.60 -6.93 1.70
CA MET A 209 0.72 -6.55 2.22
C MET A 209 1.88 -7.26 1.54
N PRO A 210 1.93 -8.60 1.42
CA PRO A 210 3.10 -9.27 0.85
C PRO A 210 3.44 -8.76 -0.54
N LYS A 211 2.43 -8.62 -1.40
CA LYS A 211 2.58 -8.16 -2.78
C LYS A 211 3.01 -6.69 -2.85
N MET A 212 2.42 -5.85 -2.01
CA MET A 212 2.74 -4.42 -1.98
C MET A 212 4.11 -4.13 -1.37
N LEU A 213 4.55 -4.94 -0.39
CA LEU A 213 5.91 -4.88 0.18
C LEU A 213 6.96 -5.18 -0.90
N GLU A 214 6.78 -6.26 -1.65
CA GLU A 214 7.68 -6.65 -2.73
C GLU A 214 7.77 -5.52 -3.77
N ALA A 215 6.64 -5.06 -4.27
CA ALA A 215 6.58 -4.00 -5.27
C ALA A 215 7.22 -2.68 -4.81
N ALA A 216 6.94 -2.26 -3.57
CA ALA A 216 7.49 -1.04 -2.99
C ALA A 216 9.01 -1.13 -2.84
N ASN A 217 9.53 -2.27 -2.36
CA ASN A 217 10.97 -2.49 -2.21
C ASN A 217 11.68 -2.51 -3.56
N MET A 218 11.11 -3.19 -4.57
CA MET A 218 11.68 -3.22 -5.92
C MET A 218 11.72 -1.83 -6.56
N THR A 219 10.65 -1.05 -6.41
CA THR A 219 10.58 0.31 -6.93
C THR A 219 11.58 1.24 -6.25
N ASP A 220 11.64 1.23 -4.91
CA ASP A 220 12.60 2.07 -4.17
C ASP A 220 14.04 1.74 -4.53
N LYS A 221 14.38 0.44 -4.58
CA LYS A 221 15.70 -0.03 -5.03
C LYS A 221 16.05 0.48 -6.43
N SER A 222 15.12 0.36 -7.37
CA SER A 222 15.32 0.80 -8.76
C SER A 222 15.59 2.31 -8.86
N ILE A 223 14.90 3.12 -8.06
CA ILE A 223 15.09 4.57 -8.00
C ILE A 223 16.47 4.91 -7.42
N ARG A 224 16.91 4.19 -6.37
CA ARG A 224 18.26 4.37 -5.81
C ARG A 224 19.36 3.97 -6.81
N GLU A 225 19.16 2.88 -7.54
CA GLU A 225 20.09 2.45 -8.60
C GLU A 225 20.19 3.46 -9.76
N ALA A 226 19.13 4.23 -10.03
CA ALA A 226 19.14 5.35 -10.96
C ALA A 226 19.87 6.60 -10.42
N GLY A 227 20.42 6.55 -9.20
CA GLY A 227 21.16 7.63 -8.56
C GLY A 227 20.32 8.74 -7.96
N ILE A 228 18.99 8.54 -7.85
CA ILE A 228 18.07 9.53 -7.26
C ILE A 228 18.03 9.35 -5.75
N GLU A 229 18.37 10.40 -5.02
CA GLU A 229 18.38 10.41 -3.55
C GLU A 229 17.06 10.89 -2.93
N SER A 230 16.26 11.64 -3.69
CA SER A 230 14.96 12.13 -3.19
C SER A 230 14.04 10.96 -2.79
N PRO A 231 13.24 11.12 -1.71
CA PRO A 231 12.38 10.04 -1.25
C PRO A 231 11.30 9.71 -2.28
N LEU A 232 11.08 8.41 -2.47
CA LEU A 232 9.94 7.92 -3.24
C LEU A 232 8.66 8.14 -2.45
N MET A 233 7.72 8.85 -3.04
CA MET A 233 6.37 9.02 -2.53
C MET A 233 5.40 8.15 -3.33
N VAL A 234 4.38 7.61 -2.67
CA VAL A 234 3.35 6.79 -3.32
C VAL A 234 2.00 7.49 -3.19
N MET A 235 1.23 7.50 -4.27
CA MET A 235 -0.10 8.11 -4.30
C MET A 235 -1.09 7.35 -3.42
N ARG A 236 -1.95 8.11 -2.72
CA ARG A 236 -3.02 7.60 -1.87
C ARG A 236 -4.38 7.76 -2.55
N CYS A 237 -5.35 6.97 -2.07
CA CYS A 237 -6.75 7.02 -2.53
C CYS A 237 -7.48 8.34 -2.24
N ASP A 238 -6.93 9.20 -1.38
CA ASP A 238 -7.47 10.53 -1.07
C ASP A 238 -6.81 11.67 -1.88
N GLY A 239 -5.95 11.34 -2.85
CA GLY A 239 -5.22 12.30 -3.67
C GLY A 239 -3.95 12.85 -3.02
N GLY A 240 -3.64 12.45 -1.79
CA GLY A 240 -2.37 12.75 -1.12
C GLY A 240 -1.25 11.79 -1.52
N VAL A 241 -0.10 11.95 -0.89
CA VAL A 241 1.06 11.04 -1.03
C VAL A 241 1.49 10.52 0.34
N MET A 242 2.18 9.38 0.35
CA MET A 242 2.77 8.77 1.54
C MET A 242 4.16 8.21 1.20
N THR A 243 4.98 7.99 2.22
CA THR A 243 6.29 7.37 2.06
C THR A 243 6.17 5.87 1.76
N VAL A 244 7.24 5.27 1.25
CA VAL A 244 7.31 3.80 1.04
C VAL A 244 7.14 3.06 2.36
N ASP A 245 7.64 3.61 3.48
CA ASP A 245 7.46 3.01 4.79
C ASP A 245 5.98 2.95 5.20
N GLU A 246 5.21 4.00 4.94
CA GLU A 246 3.77 3.98 5.17
C GLU A 246 3.04 2.96 4.26
N VAL A 247 3.50 2.76 3.01
CA VAL A 247 2.96 1.71 2.13
C VAL A 247 3.18 0.33 2.72
N ARG A 248 4.33 0.10 3.37
CA ARG A 248 4.64 -1.19 4.03
C ARG A 248 3.66 -1.52 5.15
N HIS A 249 3.16 -0.51 5.85
CA HIS A 249 2.20 -0.67 6.95
C HIS A 249 0.75 -0.61 6.48
N ARG A 250 0.44 0.30 5.56
CA ARG A 250 -0.94 0.61 5.13
C ARG A 250 -1.11 0.59 3.60
N PRO A 251 -0.79 -0.52 2.93
CA PRO A 251 -0.97 -0.61 1.48
C PRO A 251 -2.42 -0.39 1.03
N ILE A 252 -3.41 -0.60 1.88
CA ILE A 252 -4.83 -0.32 1.60
C ILE A 252 -5.06 1.12 1.12
N LEU A 253 -4.24 2.08 1.53
CA LEU A 253 -4.35 3.47 1.11
C LEU A 253 -3.99 3.71 -0.35
N THR A 254 -3.42 2.73 -1.06
CA THR A 254 -3.12 2.82 -2.49
C THR A 254 -4.27 2.35 -3.38
N ILE A 255 -5.33 1.75 -2.81
CA ILE A 255 -6.49 1.27 -3.57
C ILE A 255 -7.17 2.46 -4.24
N LEU A 256 -7.39 2.38 -5.56
CA LEU A 256 -7.97 3.47 -6.37
C LEU A 256 -7.17 4.78 -6.34
N SER A 257 -5.85 4.72 -6.09
CA SER A 257 -5.01 5.92 -6.10
C SER A 257 -4.85 6.57 -7.48
N GLY A 258 -4.94 5.81 -8.57
CA GLY A 258 -4.90 6.34 -9.94
C GLY A 258 -6.01 7.35 -10.21
N PRO A 259 -7.30 6.99 -10.10
CA PRO A 259 -8.41 7.93 -10.23
C PRO A 259 -8.31 9.15 -9.30
N ALA A 260 -7.90 8.93 -8.04
CA ALA A 260 -7.70 10.03 -7.08
C ALA A 260 -6.59 10.99 -7.51
N ALA A 261 -5.48 10.46 -8.04
CA ALA A 261 -4.38 11.25 -8.59
C ALA A 261 -4.83 12.07 -9.80
N GLY A 262 -5.62 11.47 -10.71
CA GLY A 262 -6.18 12.16 -11.87
C GLY A 262 -7.04 13.36 -11.47
N VAL A 263 -7.94 13.18 -10.51
CA VAL A 263 -8.77 14.27 -9.98
C VAL A 263 -7.91 15.35 -9.32
N ALA A 264 -6.97 14.97 -8.46
CA ALA A 264 -6.08 15.92 -7.80
C ALA A 264 -5.22 16.70 -8.80
N GLY A 265 -4.69 16.02 -9.82
CA GLY A 265 -3.92 16.63 -10.91
C GLY A 265 -4.75 17.63 -11.73
N ALA A 266 -5.97 17.26 -12.10
CA ALA A 266 -6.88 18.14 -12.83
C ALA A 266 -7.22 19.41 -12.02
N LEU A 267 -7.54 19.27 -10.73
CA LEU A 267 -7.81 20.41 -9.86
C LEU A 267 -6.61 21.35 -9.72
N MET A 268 -5.40 20.80 -9.56
CA MET A 268 -4.17 21.58 -9.43
C MET A 268 -3.80 22.28 -10.73
N TYR A 269 -3.86 21.58 -11.86
CA TYR A 269 -3.38 22.06 -13.15
C TYR A 269 -4.34 23.06 -13.77
N GLU A 270 -5.63 22.72 -13.82
CA GLU A 270 -6.68 23.56 -14.40
C GLU A 270 -7.17 24.65 -13.45
N LYS A 271 -6.85 24.56 -12.14
CA LYS A 271 -7.28 25.50 -11.09
C LYS A 271 -8.79 25.70 -11.04
N LEU A 272 -9.54 24.64 -11.34
CA LEU A 272 -11.00 24.60 -11.29
C LEU A 272 -11.47 24.07 -9.95
N THR A 273 -12.56 24.65 -9.44
CA THR A 273 -13.22 24.20 -8.21
C THR A 273 -14.45 23.31 -8.47
N ASP A 274 -15.01 23.40 -9.66
CA ASP A 274 -16.22 22.68 -10.10
C ASP A 274 -16.02 22.10 -11.50
N GLY A 275 -16.43 20.85 -11.72
CA GLY A 275 -16.31 20.21 -13.04
C GLY A 275 -16.67 18.72 -13.02
N LEU A 276 -16.65 18.14 -14.20
CA LEU A 276 -16.74 16.69 -14.39
C LEU A 276 -15.38 16.20 -14.87
N PHE A 277 -14.84 15.22 -14.15
CA PHE A 277 -13.59 14.54 -14.52
C PHE A 277 -13.95 13.20 -15.16
N PHE A 278 -13.42 12.94 -16.35
CA PHE A 278 -13.55 11.67 -17.06
C PHE A 278 -12.17 11.07 -17.25
N GLU A 279 -12.01 9.83 -16.78
CA GLU A 279 -10.82 9.03 -17.03
C GLU A 279 -11.20 7.87 -17.94
N VAL A 280 -10.45 7.70 -19.05
CA VAL A 280 -10.65 6.61 -20.00
C VAL A 280 -9.32 5.89 -20.17
N GLY A 281 -9.22 4.69 -19.61
CA GLY A 281 -8.04 3.84 -19.67
C GLY A 281 -8.21 2.64 -20.58
N GLY A 282 -7.20 1.78 -20.63
CA GLY A 282 -7.19 0.55 -21.41
C GLY A 282 -7.85 -0.66 -20.72
N THR A 283 -8.25 -0.52 -19.46
CA THR A 283 -8.86 -1.58 -18.64
C THR A 283 -10.14 -1.10 -17.97
#